data_1106ddb4a684947d5f6ee3335abaed82
#
_entry.id   1106ddb4a684947d5f6ee3335abaed82
#
_cell.length_a   1.000
_cell.length_b   1.000
_cell.length_c   1.000
_cell.angle_alpha   90.00
_cell.angle_beta   90.00
_cell.angle_gamma   90.00
#
_symmetry.space_group_name_H-M   'P 1'
#
loop_
_entity.id
_entity.type
_entity.pdbx_description
1 polymer ?
#
loop_
_entity_poly.entity_id
_entity_poly.type
_entity_poly.pdbx_seq_one_letter_code
_entity_poly.pdbx_strand_id
1 'polypeptide(L)'
;MKCLMKILGFMLLATISSFTPAHHSHGNYEMTEYVHLEGIVRQLHMVNPHAWIYLEVMQDSGDEEMWALEAGSVRALTRNGINEDTISVGETVSVRCHQLRDGARGCLLGFLTGTDGVERLWD
;
A
#
# COMPACT_ATOMS: atom_id res chain seq x y z
N MET A 1 -49.89 52.69 15.73
CA MET A 1 -49.92 51.24 15.49
C MET A 1 -48.50 50.83 15.13
N LYS A 2 -47.90 50.00 15.96
CA LYS A 2 -46.48 49.61 15.87
C LYS A 2 -46.38 48.33 15.07
N CYS A 3 -45.83 48.39 13.84
CA CYS A 3 -45.57 47.24 13.02
C CYS A 3 -44.21 46.62 13.44
N LEU A 4 -44.28 45.46 14.08
CA LEU A 4 -43.08 44.74 14.53
C LEU A 4 -42.54 43.88 13.40
N MET A 5 -41.50 44.34 12.74
CA MET A 5 -40.84 43.61 11.70
C MET A 5 -39.89 42.56 12.32
N LYS A 6 -40.32 41.27 12.29
CA LYS A 6 -39.47 40.17 12.71
C LYS A 6 -38.48 39.87 11.59
N ILE A 7 -37.22 40.23 11.81
CA ILE A 7 -36.09 39.83 10.96
C ILE A 7 -35.76 38.40 11.34
N LEU A 8 -36.11 37.45 10.45
CA LEU A 8 -35.73 36.06 10.56
C LEU A 8 -34.32 35.92 9.98
N GLY A 9 -33.33 35.92 10.86
CA GLY A 9 -31.94 35.66 10.47
C GLY A 9 -31.78 34.19 10.04
N PHE A 10 -31.64 33.96 8.73
CA PHE A 10 -31.31 32.65 8.17
C PHE A 10 -29.81 32.43 8.35
N MET A 11 -29.42 31.71 9.38
CA MET A 11 -28.01 31.33 9.62
C MET A 11 -27.65 30.20 8.67
N LEU A 12 -27.01 30.57 7.55
CA LEU A 12 -26.46 29.63 6.57
C LEU A 12 -25.26 28.93 7.19
N LEU A 13 -25.46 27.73 7.71
CA LEU A 13 -24.38 26.88 8.20
C LEU A 13 -23.63 26.35 6.98
N ALA A 14 -22.54 27.01 6.60
CA ALA A 14 -21.64 26.51 5.58
C ALA A 14 -20.90 25.26 6.16
N THR A 15 -21.35 24.08 5.81
CA THR A 15 -20.62 22.84 6.07
C THR A 15 -19.38 22.82 5.16
N ILE A 16 -18.23 23.16 5.72
CA ILE A 16 -16.95 22.99 5.05
C ILE A 16 -16.68 21.49 5.06
N SER A 17 -17.01 20.80 3.95
CA SER A 17 -16.57 19.44 3.72
C SER A 17 -15.06 19.47 3.54
N SER A 18 -14.34 19.11 4.58
CA SER A 18 -12.90 18.87 4.50
C SER A 18 -12.68 17.66 3.61
N PHE A 19 -12.29 17.89 2.36
CA PHE A 19 -11.75 16.84 1.52
C PHE A 19 -10.41 16.44 2.11
N THR A 20 -10.40 15.40 2.94
CA THR A 20 -9.16 14.74 3.32
C THR A 20 -8.68 13.96 2.10
N PRO A 21 -7.56 14.33 1.49
CA PRO A 21 -7.01 13.54 0.40
C PRO A 21 -6.65 12.14 0.92
N ALA A 22 -7.17 11.11 0.28
CA ALA A 22 -6.95 9.70 0.62
C ALA A 22 -5.53 9.20 0.21
N HIS A 23 -4.53 10.07 0.22
CA HIS A 23 -3.15 9.76 -0.15
C HIS A 23 -2.27 9.49 1.09
N HIS A 24 -2.80 8.75 2.08
CA HIS A 24 -2.11 8.61 3.36
C HIS A 24 -1.06 7.48 3.42
N SER A 25 -1.06 6.51 2.51
CA SER A 25 -0.16 5.37 2.58
C SER A 25 1.30 5.72 2.30
N HIS A 26 1.59 6.56 1.31
CA HIS A 26 2.96 6.91 0.92
C HIS A 26 3.71 7.75 1.95
N GLY A 27 3.04 8.51 2.81
CA GLY A 27 3.66 9.39 3.81
C GLY A 27 4.45 8.64 4.90
N ASN A 28 4.15 7.36 5.13
CA ASN A 28 4.79 6.54 6.16
C ASN A 28 6.04 5.81 5.64
N TYR A 29 6.28 5.80 4.34
CA TYR A 29 7.37 5.11 3.70
C TYR A 29 8.52 6.04 3.33
N GLU A 30 9.76 5.52 3.34
CA GLU A 30 10.94 6.24 2.87
C GLU A 30 11.02 6.17 1.34
N MET A 31 10.46 7.18 0.68
CA MET A 31 10.27 7.19 -0.77
C MET A 31 11.53 7.55 -1.58
N THR A 32 12.64 7.90 -0.89
CA THR A 32 13.86 8.36 -1.58
C THR A 32 14.79 7.22 -2.01
N GLU A 33 14.60 6.02 -1.43
CA GLU A 33 15.42 4.85 -1.73
C GLU A 33 14.61 3.56 -1.73
N TYR A 34 15.10 2.57 -2.47
CA TYR A 34 14.58 1.20 -2.42
C TYR A 34 15.44 0.34 -1.50
N VAL A 35 14.78 -0.44 -0.65
CA VAL A 35 15.39 -1.63 -0.05
C VAL A 35 15.14 -2.83 -0.97
N HIS A 36 16.09 -3.75 -0.98
CA HIS A 36 16.02 -4.98 -1.77
C HIS A 36 15.88 -6.15 -0.81
N LEU A 37 14.83 -6.95 -1.00
CA LEU A 37 14.58 -8.14 -0.20
C LEU A 37 14.46 -9.34 -1.12
N GLU A 38 14.93 -10.48 -0.65
CA GLU A 38 14.66 -11.79 -1.24
C GLU A 38 14.03 -12.68 -0.17
N GLY A 39 12.98 -13.40 -0.52
CA GLY A 39 12.31 -14.23 0.45
C GLY A 39 11.24 -15.12 -0.16
N ILE A 40 10.60 -15.89 0.71
CA ILE A 40 9.56 -16.84 0.35
C ILE A 40 8.19 -16.20 0.59
N VAL A 41 7.32 -16.23 -0.42
CA VAL A 41 5.93 -15.78 -0.30
C VAL A 41 5.19 -16.72 0.66
N ARG A 42 4.71 -16.19 1.78
CA ARG A 42 3.94 -16.96 2.76
C ARG A 42 2.44 -16.70 2.64
N GLN A 43 2.04 -15.49 2.24
CA GLN A 43 0.63 -15.16 1.98
C GLN A 43 0.54 -14.16 0.84
N LEU A 44 -0.51 -14.25 0.05
CA LEU A 44 -0.90 -13.31 -0.98
C LEU A 44 -2.38 -12.95 -0.80
N HIS A 45 -2.67 -11.69 -0.59
CA HIS A 45 -4.03 -11.16 -0.44
C HIS A 45 -4.31 -10.17 -1.56
N MET A 46 -5.05 -10.62 -2.59
CA MET A 46 -5.51 -9.78 -3.69
C MET A 46 -6.84 -9.11 -3.29
N VAL A 47 -6.74 -8.03 -2.53
CA VAL A 47 -7.89 -7.29 -1.98
C VAL A 47 -7.79 -5.80 -2.27
N ASN A 48 -8.91 -5.07 -2.18
CA ASN A 48 -8.95 -3.62 -2.28
C ASN A 48 -9.07 -2.99 -0.87
N PRO A 49 -8.53 -1.79 -0.64
CA PRO A 49 -7.93 -0.89 -1.63
C PRO A 49 -6.49 -1.24 -2.01
N HIS A 50 -5.81 -2.09 -1.27
CA HIS A 50 -4.41 -2.49 -1.49
C HIS A 50 -4.25 -4.00 -1.35
N ALA A 51 -3.54 -4.61 -2.31
CA ALA A 51 -3.10 -5.99 -2.17
C ALA A 51 -1.93 -6.08 -1.19
N TRP A 52 -1.75 -7.23 -0.57
CA TRP A 52 -0.71 -7.49 0.42
C TRP A 52 0.02 -8.78 0.16
N ILE A 53 1.34 -8.74 0.29
CA ILE A 53 2.20 -9.92 0.23
C ILE A 53 2.95 -10.02 1.57
N TYR A 54 2.91 -11.19 2.18
CA TYR A 54 3.74 -11.49 3.36
C TYR A 54 4.91 -12.33 2.93
N LEU A 55 6.11 -11.76 3.10
CA LEU A 55 7.38 -12.31 2.65
C LEU A 55 8.22 -12.72 3.85
N GLU A 56 8.63 -13.98 3.89
CA GLU A 56 9.59 -14.47 4.88
C GLU A 56 11.00 -14.28 4.34
N VAL A 57 11.77 -13.45 5.02
CA VAL A 57 13.12 -13.06 4.63
C VAL A 57 14.13 -13.65 5.60
N MET A 58 15.11 -14.40 5.09
CA MET A 58 16.22 -14.91 5.90
C MET A 58 17.24 -13.80 6.13
N GLN A 59 17.60 -13.57 7.39
CA GLN A 59 18.65 -12.64 7.78
C GLN A 59 20.02 -13.30 7.76
N ASP A 60 21.07 -12.51 7.70
CA ASP A 60 22.47 -13.01 7.77
C ASP A 60 22.75 -13.76 9.07
N SER A 61 22.02 -13.46 10.15
CA SER A 61 22.07 -14.18 11.43
C SER A 61 21.52 -15.61 11.34
N GLY A 62 20.77 -15.95 10.30
CA GLY A 62 20.01 -17.18 10.16
C GLY A 62 18.59 -17.10 10.73
N ASP A 63 18.18 -15.96 11.27
CA ASP A 63 16.83 -15.73 11.74
C ASP A 63 15.90 -15.42 10.55
N GLU A 64 14.64 -15.84 10.66
CA GLU A 64 13.60 -15.53 9.69
C GLU A 64 12.76 -14.34 10.17
N GLU A 65 12.50 -13.40 9.26
CA GLU A 65 11.69 -12.24 9.53
C GLU A 65 10.54 -12.12 8.54
N MET A 66 9.34 -11.87 9.08
CA MET A 66 8.17 -11.63 8.25
C MET A 66 8.05 -10.16 7.87
N TRP A 67 8.02 -9.88 6.58
CA TRP A 67 7.80 -8.55 6.01
C TRP A 67 6.39 -8.45 5.42
N ALA A 68 5.69 -7.35 5.73
CA ALA A 68 4.40 -7.03 5.13
C ALA A 68 4.62 -6.03 3.98
N LEU A 69 4.32 -6.45 2.76
CA LEU A 69 4.48 -5.65 1.55
C LEU A 69 3.12 -5.15 1.10
N GLU A 70 2.92 -3.83 1.13
CA GLU A 70 1.74 -3.16 0.58
C GLU A 70 1.93 -2.96 -0.93
N ALA A 71 0.99 -3.44 -1.73
CA ALA A 71 0.99 -3.29 -3.18
C ALA A 71 -0.16 -2.39 -3.64
N GLY A 72 -0.31 -2.18 -4.93
CA GLY A 72 -1.39 -1.43 -5.53
C GLY A 72 -2.76 -2.08 -5.38
N SER A 73 -3.80 -1.40 -5.84
CA SER A 73 -5.15 -1.97 -5.88
C SER A 73 -5.21 -3.14 -6.89
N VAL A 74 -6.16 -4.06 -6.70
CA VAL A 74 -6.38 -5.17 -7.65
C VAL A 74 -6.55 -4.65 -9.08
N ARG A 75 -7.24 -3.51 -9.27
CA ARG A 75 -7.41 -2.89 -10.58
C ARG A 75 -6.09 -2.39 -11.18
N ALA A 76 -5.23 -1.77 -10.37
CA ALA A 76 -3.92 -1.30 -10.82
C ALA A 76 -3.04 -2.49 -11.23
N LEU A 77 -2.98 -3.51 -10.38
CA LEU A 77 -2.23 -4.73 -10.64
C LEU A 77 -2.69 -5.45 -11.91
N THR A 78 -4.01 -5.57 -12.12
CA THR A 78 -4.57 -6.18 -13.34
C THR A 78 -4.14 -5.43 -14.60
N ARG A 79 -4.10 -4.08 -14.56
CA ARG A 79 -3.60 -3.28 -15.70
C ARG A 79 -2.12 -3.53 -15.98
N ASN A 80 -1.34 -3.88 -14.97
CA ASN A 80 0.07 -4.24 -15.07
C ASN A 80 0.28 -5.72 -15.45
N GLY A 81 -0.80 -6.45 -15.76
CA GLY A 81 -0.74 -7.87 -16.11
C GLY A 81 -0.55 -8.81 -14.92
N ILE A 82 -0.87 -8.34 -13.71
CA ILE A 82 -0.71 -9.09 -12.46
C ILE A 82 -2.08 -9.57 -11.98
N ASN A 83 -2.16 -10.85 -11.63
CA ASN A 83 -3.32 -11.49 -11.04
C ASN A 83 -2.88 -12.44 -9.92
N GLU A 84 -3.83 -13.17 -9.33
CA GLU A 84 -3.57 -14.11 -8.22
C GLU A 84 -2.67 -15.30 -8.58
N ASP A 85 -2.50 -15.60 -9.90
CA ASP A 85 -1.65 -16.68 -10.40
C ASP A 85 -0.23 -16.20 -10.79
N THR A 86 0.04 -14.88 -10.71
CA THR A 86 1.32 -14.31 -11.12
C THR A 86 2.47 -14.76 -10.24
N ILE A 87 2.23 -14.93 -8.95
CA ILE A 87 3.14 -15.55 -7.97
C ILE A 87 2.38 -16.53 -7.10
N SER A 88 3.09 -17.49 -6.52
CA SER A 88 2.49 -18.52 -5.68
C SER A 88 3.07 -18.50 -4.25
N VAL A 89 2.25 -18.88 -3.28
CA VAL A 89 2.72 -19.17 -1.91
C VAL A 89 3.77 -20.27 -1.96
N GLY A 90 4.89 -20.06 -1.28
CA GLY A 90 6.06 -20.95 -1.31
C GLY A 90 7.10 -20.59 -2.35
N GLU A 91 6.81 -19.68 -3.26
CA GLU A 91 7.75 -19.20 -4.28
C GLU A 91 8.77 -18.24 -3.67
N THR A 92 10.03 -18.35 -4.10
CA THR A 92 11.07 -17.36 -3.77
C THR A 92 10.98 -16.21 -4.77
N VAL A 93 10.91 -14.99 -4.25
CA VAL A 93 10.83 -13.76 -5.07
C VAL A 93 11.85 -12.74 -4.61
N SER A 94 12.24 -11.86 -5.52
CA SER A 94 13.04 -10.68 -5.22
C SER A 94 12.18 -9.43 -5.35
N VAL A 95 12.29 -8.50 -4.40
CA VAL A 95 11.50 -7.27 -4.40
C VAL A 95 12.35 -6.02 -4.23
N ARG A 96 11.87 -4.91 -4.79
CA ARG A 96 12.34 -3.55 -4.51
C ARG A 96 11.17 -2.77 -3.95
N CYS A 97 11.32 -2.28 -2.73
CA CYS A 97 10.24 -1.62 -2.01
C CYS A 97 10.75 -0.48 -1.12
N HIS A 98 9.87 0.40 -0.72
CA HIS A 98 10.16 1.52 0.17
C HIS A 98 9.80 1.13 1.61
N GLN A 99 10.80 1.05 2.49
CA GLN A 99 10.59 0.64 3.88
C GLN A 99 9.82 1.71 4.68
N LEU A 100 9.09 1.28 5.71
CA LEU A 100 8.50 2.17 6.69
C LEU A 100 9.59 3.01 7.37
N ARG A 101 9.33 4.31 7.56
CA ARG A 101 10.29 5.27 8.16
C ARG A 101 10.63 4.97 9.61
N ASP A 102 9.76 4.28 10.33
CA ASP A 102 10.00 3.85 11.71
C ASP A 102 10.93 2.62 11.82
N GLY A 103 11.34 2.06 10.67
CA GLY A 103 12.21 0.88 10.59
C GLY A 103 11.50 -0.44 10.82
N ALA A 104 10.16 -0.45 10.95
CA ALA A 104 9.40 -1.70 11.02
C ALA A 104 9.52 -2.50 9.72
N ARG A 105 9.22 -3.80 9.79
CA ARG A 105 9.27 -4.74 8.66
C ARG A 105 8.01 -4.62 7.80
N GLY A 106 7.79 -3.42 7.28
CA GLY A 106 6.74 -3.06 6.34
C GLY A 106 7.34 -2.30 5.17
N CYS A 107 6.83 -2.53 3.99
CA CYS A 107 7.38 -1.98 2.76
C CYS A 107 6.27 -1.67 1.75
N LEU A 108 6.34 -0.51 1.12
CA LEU A 108 5.53 -0.21 -0.06
C LEU A 108 6.20 -0.85 -1.27
N LEU A 109 5.53 -1.84 -1.85
CA LEU A 109 6.09 -2.64 -2.93
C LEU A 109 6.12 -1.84 -4.24
N GLY A 110 7.30 -1.62 -4.79
CA GLY A 110 7.45 -1.06 -6.12
C GLY A 110 7.49 -2.16 -7.18
N PHE A 111 8.50 -3.03 -7.10
CA PHE A 111 8.75 -4.05 -8.11
C PHE A 111 8.97 -5.42 -7.48
N LEU A 112 8.51 -6.45 -8.17
CA LEU A 112 8.72 -7.84 -7.78
C LEU A 112 9.10 -8.68 -9.00
N THR A 113 10.10 -9.54 -8.82
CA THR A 113 10.56 -10.54 -9.79
C THR A 113 10.25 -11.92 -9.20
N GLY A 114 9.40 -12.67 -9.88
CA GLY A 114 9.08 -14.05 -9.52
C GLY A 114 10.06 -15.06 -10.14
N THR A 115 9.72 -16.34 -10.06
CA THR A 115 10.54 -17.45 -10.61
C THR A 115 10.62 -17.44 -12.13
N ASP A 116 9.72 -16.74 -12.82
CA ASP A 116 9.79 -16.52 -14.27
C ASP A 116 10.89 -15.52 -14.69
N GLY A 117 11.54 -14.85 -13.72
CA GLY A 117 12.58 -13.87 -13.96
C GLY A 117 12.09 -12.53 -14.52
N VAL A 118 10.79 -12.31 -14.59
CA VAL A 118 10.20 -11.07 -15.09
C VAL A 118 9.89 -10.10 -13.94
N GLU A 119 10.54 -8.94 -13.98
CA GLU A 119 10.22 -7.86 -13.03
C GLU A 119 8.94 -7.13 -13.45
N ARG A 120 8.00 -6.99 -12.51
CA ARG A 120 6.71 -6.30 -12.71
C ARG A 120 6.50 -5.21 -11.69
N LEU A 121 5.82 -4.14 -12.10
CA LEU A 121 5.41 -3.06 -11.21
C LEU A 121 4.15 -3.49 -10.42
N TRP A 122 4.26 -3.47 -9.10
CA TRP A 122 3.21 -3.88 -8.15
C TRP A 122 2.56 -2.71 -7.40
N ASP A 123 2.93 -1.46 -7.74
CA ASP A 123 2.32 -0.24 -7.20
C ASP A 123 1.18 0.30 -8.11
#